data_6e9d7193cfd2ab2c42ca99b0f29636ca
#
_entry.id   6e9d7193cfd2ab2c42ca99b0f29636ca
#
_cell.length_a   1.000
_cell.length_b   1.000
_cell.length_c   1.000
_cell.angle_alpha   90.00
_cell.angle_beta   90.00
_cell.angle_gamma   90.00
#
_symmetry.space_group_name_H-M   'P 1'
#
loop_
_entity.id
_entity.type
_entity.pdbx_description
1 polymer ?
#
loop_
_entity_poly.entity_id
_entity_poly.type
_entity_poly.pdbx_seq_one_letter_code
_entity_poly.pdbx_strand_id
1 'polypeptide(L)'
;MAATATHADEIANHPLISRSLELAGAGMDVVGYNYMTARHEPDGERYPNRVIVGSETYPPEIARNWDIVERCAHVIGDFTWTGWDYLGEAGVGVPAYRPGEGSFVAHYPCQLAYVGDIDITGFRRPASYFREIVFGLRKDPYITVQDPTHYGQQPMQTPWVISDNYASWTHP
;
A
#
# COMPACT_ATOMS: atom_id res chain seq x y z
N MET A 1 3.42 -4.16 -20.32
CA MET A 1 3.68 -2.70 -20.31
C MET A 1 4.63 -2.42 -19.16
N ALA A 2 5.78 -1.79 -19.40
CA ALA A 2 6.65 -1.35 -18.32
C ALA A 2 5.91 -0.24 -17.56
N ALA A 3 5.68 -0.44 -16.26
CA ALA A 3 5.12 0.61 -15.42
C ALA A 3 6.09 1.79 -15.41
N THR A 4 5.59 2.98 -15.64
CA THR A 4 6.38 4.20 -15.50
C THR A 4 6.80 4.30 -14.04
N ALA A 5 8.10 4.42 -13.77
CA ALA A 5 8.60 4.57 -12.42
C ALA A 5 7.93 5.78 -11.75
N THR A 6 7.46 5.61 -10.53
CA THR A 6 6.94 6.71 -9.74
C THR A 6 8.08 7.53 -9.15
N HIS A 7 7.81 8.76 -8.72
CA HIS A 7 8.82 9.58 -8.03
C HIS A 7 9.36 8.88 -6.76
N ALA A 8 8.54 8.09 -6.08
CA ALA A 8 8.97 7.26 -4.95
C ALA A 8 9.97 6.17 -5.37
N ASP A 9 9.74 5.53 -6.52
CA ASP A 9 10.66 4.52 -7.07
C ASP A 9 12.02 5.12 -7.43
N GLU A 10 12.04 6.35 -7.97
CA GLU A 10 13.28 7.09 -8.29
C GLU A 10 14.07 7.41 -7.02
N ILE A 11 13.40 7.89 -5.98
CA ILE A 11 14.02 8.17 -4.68
C ILE A 11 14.56 6.88 -4.06
N ALA A 12 13.78 5.82 -4.03
CA ALA A 12 14.17 4.54 -3.48
C ALA A 12 15.46 4.00 -4.14
N ASN A 13 15.62 4.18 -5.44
CA ASN A 13 16.79 3.72 -6.19
C ASN A 13 17.97 4.69 -6.19
N HIS A 14 17.90 5.80 -5.48
CA HIS A 14 18.99 6.78 -5.45
C HIS A 14 20.28 6.19 -4.81
N PRO A 15 21.49 6.49 -5.35
CA PRO A 15 22.75 5.94 -4.84
C PRO A 15 23.02 6.19 -3.35
N LEU A 16 22.60 7.33 -2.82
CA LEU A 16 22.74 7.64 -1.38
C LEU A 16 21.91 6.69 -0.52
N ILE A 17 20.69 6.37 -0.96
CA ILE A 17 19.82 5.38 -0.26
C ILE A 17 20.49 4.01 -0.31
N SER A 18 21.02 3.60 -1.46
CA SER A 18 21.75 2.34 -1.60
C SER A 18 22.90 2.21 -0.60
N ARG A 19 23.70 3.27 -0.47
CA ARG A 19 24.82 3.30 0.48
C ARG A 19 24.38 3.22 1.93
N SER A 20 23.30 3.92 2.29
CA SER A 20 22.73 3.87 3.64
C SER A 20 22.19 2.48 3.98
N LEU A 21 21.50 1.85 3.05
CA LEU A 21 20.94 0.50 3.22
C LEU A 21 22.02 -0.58 3.25
N GLU A 22 23.14 -0.40 2.58
CA GLU A 22 24.28 -1.30 2.65
C GLU A 22 24.83 -1.36 4.07
N LEU A 23 25.04 -0.20 4.68
CA LEU A 23 25.56 -0.10 6.03
C LEU A 23 24.56 -0.61 7.08
N ALA A 24 23.28 -0.20 6.97
CA ALA A 24 22.24 -0.58 7.92
C ALA A 24 21.90 -2.07 7.84
N GLY A 25 21.89 -2.65 6.65
CA GLY A 25 21.54 -4.05 6.42
C GLY A 25 22.64 -5.07 6.67
N ALA A 26 23.89 -4.62 6.84
CA ALA A 26 25.06 -5.49 6.92
C ALA A 26 25.06 -6.47 8.13
N GLY A 27 24.32 -6.15 9.18
CA GLY A 27 24.22 -6.98 10.40
C GLY A 27 22.84 -7.58 10.63
N MET A 28 21.96 -7.56 9.64
CA MET A 28 20.58 -8.06 9.77
C MET A 28 20.39 -9.36 9.00
N ASP A 29 19.70 -10.33 9.63
CA ASP A 29 19.28 -11.55 8.97
C ASP A 29 18.14 -11.31 7.99
N VAL A 30 17.24 -10.39 8.31
CA VAL A 30 16.15 -9.92 7.46
C VAL A 30 16.12 -8.39 7.45
N VAL A 31 16.08 -7.80 6.26
CA VAL A 31 16.05 -6.35 6.09
C VAL A 31 14.65 -5.90 5.71
N GLY A 32 14.05 -5.06 6.56
CA GLY A 32 12.75 -4.43 6.31
C GLY A 32 12.88 -3.19 5.43
N TYR A 33 12.08 -3.11 4.37
CA TYR A 33 12.02 -1.96 3.48
C TYR A 33 10.66 -1.26 3.61
N ASN A 34 10.69 -0.01 4.10
CA ASN A 34 9.50 0.84 4.13
C ASN A 34 9.37 1.59 2.80
N TYR A 35 8.28 1.37 2.07
CA TYR A 35 7.93 2.09 0.83
C TYR A 35 9.01 2.06 -0.26
N MET A 36 9.73 0.95 -0.35
CA MET A 36 10.82 0.76 -1.30
C MET A 36 10.61 -0.44 -2.21
N THR A 37 9.39 -0.69 -2.65
CA THR A 37 9.01 -1.83 -3.51
C THR A 37 9.91 -1.97 -4.74
N ALA A 38 10.30 -0.84 -5.35
CA ALA A 38 11.18 -0.83 -6.52
C ALA A 38 12.59 -1.42 -6.26
N ARG A 39 12.96 -1.62 -4.98
CA ARG A 39 14.25 -2.22 -4.61
C ARG A 39 14.18 -3.71 -4.37
N HIS A 40 13.00 -4.25 -4.14
CA HIS A 40 12.85 -5.65 -3.74
C HIS A 40 13.53 -6.60 -4.74
N GLU A 41 13.26 -6.46 -6.01
CA GLU A 41 13.82 -7.32 -7.06
C GLU A 41 15.31 -7.03 -7.34
N PRO A 42 15.74 -5.78 -7.66
CA PRO A 42 17.14 -5.52 -8.02
C PRO A 42 18.12 -5.70 -6.84
N ASP A 43 17.69 -5.57 -5.61
CA ASP A 43 18.57 -5.77 -4.47
C ASP A 43 18.88 -7.26 -4.21
N GLY A 44 18.11 -8.20 -4.76
CA GLY A 44 18.46 -9.62 -4.78
C GLY A 44 19.72 -9.92 -5.60
N GLU A 45 19.90 -9.22 -6.72
CA GLU A 45 21.12 -9.33 -7.52
C GLU A 45 22.30 -8.59 -6.85
N ARG A 46 22.02 -7.41 -6.30
CA ARG A 46 23.05 -6.57 -5.66
C ARG A 46 23.58 -7.17 -4.35
N TYR A 47 22.71 -7.81 -3.59
CA TYR A 47 22.98 -8.37 -2.28
C TYR A 47 22.46 -9.82 -2.19
N PRO A 48 23.14 -10.80 -2.81
CA PRO A 48 22.61 -12.17 -2.97
C PRO A 48 22.26 -12.92 -1.68
N ASN A 49 22.84 -12.50 -0.55
CA ASN A 49 22.58 -13.11 0.76
C ASN A 49 21.54 -12.36 1.59
N ARG A 50 20.96 -11.27 1.05
CA ARG A 50 19.99 -10.47 1.77
C ARG A 50 18.59 -11.05 1.65
N VAL A 51 17.95 -11.29 2.79
CA VAL A 51 16.52 -11.58 2.85
C VAL A 51 15.78 -10.28 3.09
N ILE A 52 14.74 -10.00 2.28
CA ILE A 52 14.00 -8.74 2.28
C ILE A 52 12.55 -8.99 2.68
N VAL A 53 11.97 -8.05 3.41
CA VAL A 53 10.53 -7.97 3.65
C VAL A 53 10.06 -6.54 3.43
N GLY A 54 8.92 -6.35 2.79
CA GLY A 54 8.22 -5.07 2.78
C GLY A 54 7.66 -4.80 4.17
N SER A 55 8.37 -4.04 4.99
CA SER A 55 7.99 -3.80 6.40
C SER A 55 6.91 -2.73 6.55
N GLU A 56 6.79 -1.85 5.56
CA GLU A 56 5.67 -0.95 5.34
C GLU A 56 5.51 -0.70 3.84
N THR A 57 4.30 -0.93 3.31
CA THR A 57 4.04 -0.77 1.89
C THR A 57 2.73 -0.03 1.65
N TYR A 58 2.63 0.62 0.50
CA TYR A 58 1.42 1.34 0.13
C TYR A 58 0.27 0.38 -0.18
N PRO A 59 -0.94 0.60 0.38
CA PRO A 59 -2.09 -0.25 0.12
C PRO A 59 -2.44 -0.44 -1.36
N PRO A 60 -2.32 0.57 -2.24
CA PRO A 60 -2.56 0.38 -3.67
C PRO A 60 -1.57 -0.56 -4.36
N GLU A 61 -0.43 -0.86 -3.75
CA GLU A 61 0.62 -1.72 -4.34
C GLU A 61 0.48 -3.21 -3.99
N ILE A 62 -0.62 -3.62 -3.36
CA ILE A 62 -0.86 -5.03 -2.93
C ILE A 62 -0.48 -6.05 -4.01
N ALA A 63 -0.99 -5.89 -5.22
CA ALA A 63 -0.74 -6.85 -6.31
C ALA A 63 0.72 -6.81 -6.79
N ARG A 64 1.31 -5.63 -6.88
CA ARG A 64 2.72 -5.45 -7.27
C ARG A 64 3.67 -6.11 -6.26
N ASN A 65 3.43 -5.87 -4.97
CA ASN A 65 4.26 -6.41 -3.91
C ASN A 65 4.17 -7.93 -3.85
N TRP A 66 2.96 -8.47 -3.94
CA TRP A 66 2.78 -9.91 -3.86
C TRP A 66 3.33 -10.66 -5.07
N ASP A 67 3.19 -10.10 -6.29
CA ASP A 67 3.84 -10.63 -7.49
C ASP A 67 5.38 -10.73 -7.31
N ILE A 68 6.00 -9.75 -6.66
CA ILE A 68 7.44 -9.79 -6.35
C ILE A 68 7.75 -10.89 -5.32
N VAL A 69 6.94 -11.01 -4.26
CA VAL A 69 7.10 -12.08 -3.26
C VAL A 69 7.03 -13.47 -3.91
N GLU A 70 6.09 -13.68 -4.83
CA GLU A 70 5.96 -14.97 -5.52
C GLU A 70 7.11 -15.27 -6.49
N ARG A 71 7.70 -14.25 -7.12
CA ARG A 71 8.78 -14.43 -8.11
C ARG A 71 10.19 -14.42 -7.52
N CYS A 72 10.39 -13.74 -6.41
CA CYS A 72 11.71 -13.45 -5.86
C CYS A 72 11.92 -14.17 -4.53
N ALA A 73 12.62 -15.29 -4.53
CA ALA A 73 12.83 -16.12 -3.34
C ALA A 73 13.50 -15.40 -2.14
N HIS A 74 14.18 -14.28 -2.39
CA HIS A 74 14.81 -13.46 -1.36
C HIS A 74 13.84 -12.45 -0.72
N VAL A 75 12.60 -12.29 -1.25
CA VAL A 75 11.56 -11.42 -0.72
C VAL A 75 10.51 -12.30 -0.03
N ILE A 76 10.46 -12.27 1.29
CA ILE A 76 9.72 -13.25 2.09
C ILE A 76 8.32 -12.79 2.53
N GLY A 77 7.94 -11.56 2.23
CA GLY A 77 6.61 -11.06 2.60
C GLY A 77 6.43 -9.56 2.41
N ASP A 78 5.20 -9.15 2.70
CA ASP A 78 4.74 -7.77 2.55
C ASP A 78 3.80 -7.41 3.71
N PHE A 79 4.12 -6.33 4.42
CA PHE A 79 3.29 -5.73 5.45
C PHE A 79 2.79 -4.38 4.99
N THR A 80 1.51 -4.29 4.73
CA THR A 80 0.90 -3.02 4.31
C THR A 80 0.76 -2.04 5.48
N TRP A 81 0.80 -0.78 5.22
CA TRP A 81 0.35 0.26 6.14
C TRP A 81 -1.08 0.69 5.77
N THR A 82 -2.16 0.21 6.49
CA THR A 82 -2.07 -0.70 7.62
C THR A 82 -3.11 -1.81 7.53
N GLY A 83 -3.02 -2.80 8.42
CA GLY A 83 -4.06 -3.83 8.53
C GLY A 83 -5.35 -3.32 9.17
N TRP A 84 -5.27 -2.33 10.07
CA TRP A 84 -6.39 -1.80 10.83
C TRP A 84 -6.30 -0.28 10.97
N ASP A 85 -7.44 0.43 10.89
CA ASP A 85 -7.48 1.86 11.16
C ASP A 85 -7.08 2.17 12.61
N TYR A 86 -6.51 3.34 12.82
CA TYR A 86 -6.06 3.75 14.14
C TYR A 86 -6.33 5.23 14.40
N LEU A 87 -6.31 5.62 15.69
CA LEU A 87 -6.41 7.02 16.12
C LEU A 87 -5.09 7.74 15.87
N GLY A 88 -5.14 8.92 15.33
CA GLY A 88 -3.99 9.73 14.93
C GLY A 88 -3.87 9.85 13.42
N GLU A 89 -2.92 10.61 12.93
CA GLU A 89 -2.68 10.89 11.50
C GLU A 89 -3.98 11.13 10.73
N ALA A 90 -4.82 11.99 11.30
CA ALA A 90 -6.22 12.17 10.93
C ALA A 90 -6.39 12.46 9.43
N GLY A 91 -7.11 11.59 8.74
CA GLY A 91 -7.44 11.73 7.32
C GLY A 91 -6.47 11.07 6.36
N VAL A 92 -5.37 10.46 6.82
CA VAL A 92 -4.52 9.69 5.91
C VAL A 92 -5.33 8.53 5.31
N GLY A 93 -5.28 8.38 3.99
CA GLY A 93 -6.04 7.35 3.26
C GLY A 93 -7.48 7.73 2.90
N VAL A 94 -8.01 8.86 3.36
CA VAL A 94 -9.33 9.33 2.94
C VAL A 94 -9.30 9.68 1.45
N PRO A 95 -10.23 9.14 0.63
CA PRO A 95 -10.36 9.53 -0.75
C PRO A 95 -10.61 11.03 -0.89
N ALA A 96 -9.90 11.68 -1.78
CA ALA A 96 -10.01 13.10 -2.06
C ALA A 96 -10.36 13.35 -3.52
N TYR A 97 -11.20 14.33 -3.77
CA TYR A 97 -11.65 14.69 -5.12
C TYR A 97 -11.25 16.11 -5.52
N ARG A 98 -10.75 16.89 -4.57
CA ARG A 98 -10.30 18.27 -4.78
C ARG A 98 -8.94 18.51 -4.16
N PRO A 99 -8.11 19.39 -4.74
CA PRO A 99 -6.87 19.82 -4.13
C PRO A 99 -7.06 20.34 -2.69
N GLY A 100 -6.25 19.83 -1.76
CA GLY A 100 -6.33 20.19 -0.33
C GLY A 100 -7.27 19.32 0.51
N GLU A 101 -8.09 18.47 -0.13
CA GLU A 101 -8.78 17.40 0.57
C GLU A 101 -7.85 16.18 0.69
N GLY A 102 -7.96 15.44 1.76
CA GLY A 102 -7.23 14.16 1.93
C GLY A 102 -5.71 14.31 1.86
N SER A 103 -5.10 14.52 2.96
CA SER A 103 -3.65 14.54 3.12
C SER A 103 -3.29 13.87 4.44
N PHE A 104 -2.02 13.87 4.81
CA PHE A 104 -1.59 13.41 6.14
C PHE A 104 -2.32 14.07 7.31
N VAL A 105 -2.94 15.21 7.08
CA VAL A 105 -3.72 15.94 8.09
C VAL A 105 -4.98 16.46 7.42
N ALA A 106 -6.08 15.75 7.59
CA ALA A 106 -7.39 16.27 7.21
C ALA A 106 -8.03 17.01 8.38
N HIS A 107 -8.86 18.00 8.03
CA HIS A 107 -9.59 18.79 9.00
C HIS A 107 -10.67 17.97 9.72
N TYR A 108 -11.09 18.44 10.88
CA TYR A 108 -12.28 17.91 11.55
C TYR A 108 -13.44 17.79 10.52
N PRO A 109 -14.20 16.67 10.53
CA PRO A 109 -14.33 15.67 11.59
C PRO A 109 -13.38 14.47 11.50
N CYS A 110 -12.36 14.46 10.66
CA CYS A 110 -11.41 13.35 10.60
C CYS A 110 -10.63 13.22 11.91
N GLN A 111 -10.59 12.02 12.48
CA GLN A 111 -9.87 11.71 13.71
C GLN A 111 -9.00 10.47 13.58
N LEU A 112 -9.17 9.71 12.50
CA LEU A 112 -8.54 8.43 12.26
C LEU A 112 -7.62 8.50 11.04
N ALA A 113 -6.67 7.57 11.00
CA ALA A 113 -6.09 7.11 9.76
C ALA A 113 -7.03 6.09 9.11
N TYR A 114 -7.35 6.27 7.82
CA TYR A 114 -8.32 5.48 7.06
C TYR A 114 -7.64 4.54 6.06
N VAL A 115 -6.46 4.04 6.40
CA VAL A 115 -5.61 3.20 5.52
C VAL A 115 -5.74 1.71 5.79
N GLY A 116 -6.52 1.32 6.80
CA GLY A 116 -6.67 -0.07 7.20
C GLY A 116 -7.46 -0.90 6.19
N ASP A 117 -7.06 -2.15 6.01
CA ASP A 117 -7.89 -3.19 5.37
C ASP A 117 -9.19 -3.42 6.18
N ILE A 118 -9.12 -3.14 7.48
CA ILE A 118 -10.24 -3.21 8.42
C ILE A 118 -10.40 -1.84 9.07
N ASP A 119 -11.62 -1.34 9.14
CA ASP A 119 -11.89 -0.06 9.79
C ASP A 119 -11.87 -0.16 11.33
N ILE A 120 -11.94 1.00 12.01
CA ILE A 120 -11.86 1.06 13.48
C ILE A 120 -12.99 0.28 14.18
N THR A 121 -14.09 -0.02 13.50
CA THR A 121 -15.24 -0.78 14.03
C THR A 121 -15.12 -2.28 13.77
N GLY A 122 -14.11 -2.72 13.01
CA GLY A 122 -13.92 -4.10 12.62
C GLY A 122 -14.56 -4.48 11.28
N PHE A 123 -15.09 -3.50 10.54
CA PHE A 123 -15.63 -3.76 9.21
C PHE A 123 -14.52 -3.90 8.18
N ARG A 124 -14.59 -4.99 7.39
CA ARG A 124 -13.63 -5.26 6.33
C ARG A 124 -13.90 -4.38 5.11
N ARG A 125 -12.90 -3.64 4.67
CA ARG A 125 -12.96 -2.84 3.45
C ARG A 125 -12.71 -3.68 2.18
N PRO A 126 -13.10 -3.19 1.01
CA PRO A 126 -12.79 -3.83 -0.27
C PRO A 126 -11.34 -4.22 -0.46
N ALA A 127 -10.39 -3.45 0.06
CA ALA A 127 -8.95 -3.75 0.02
C ALA A 127 -8.61 -5.09 0.68
N SER A 128 -9.24 -5.42 1.79
CA SER A 128 -9.08 -6.69 2.48
C SER A 128 -9.48 -7.89 1.60
N TYR A 129 -10.56 -7.76 0.83
CA TYR A 129 -11.00 -8.81 -0.11
C TYR A 129 -10.12 -8.87 -1.35
N PHE A 130 -9.63 -7.73 -1.83
CA PHE A 130 -8.64 -7.68 -2.90
C PHE A 130 -7.35 -8.40 -2.50
N ARG A 131 -6.89 -8.20 -1.28
CA ARG A 131 -5.73 -8.91 -0.71
C ARG A 131 -5.96 -10.42 -0.67
N GLU A 132 -7.12 -10.89 -0.23
CA GLU A 132 -7.46 -12.32 -0.28
C GLU A 132 -7.37 -12.91 -1.69
N ILE A 133 -7.83 -12.16 -2.69
CA ILE A 133 -7.78 -12.59 -4.09
C ILE A 133 -6.32 -12.66 -4.56
N VAL A 134 -5.55 -11.61 -4.29
CA VAL A 134 -4.13 -11.52 -4.69
C VAL A 134 -3.31 -12.63 -4.04
N PHE A 135 -3.57 -12.95 -2.77
CA PHE A 135 -2.87 -14.01 -2.03
C PHE A 135 -3.38 -15.43 -2.37
N GLY A 136 -4.34 -15.56 -3.28
CA GLY A 136 -4.93 -16.85 -3.66
C GLY A 136 -5.82 -17.50 -2.59
N LEU A 137 -6.16 -16.77 -1.55
CA LEU A 137 -7.02 -17.24 -0.45
C LEU A 137 -8.49 -17.22 -0.83
N ARG A 138 -8.87 -16.42 -1.81
CA ARG A 138 -10.23 -16.29 -2.34
C ARG A 138 -10.25 -16.51 -3.84
N LYS A 139 -11.16 -17.37 -4.31
CA LYS A 139 -11.37 -17.65 -5.74
C LYS A 139 -12.58 -16.94 -6.32
N ASP A 140 -13.56 -16.63 -5.48
CA ASP A 140 -14.79 -15.97 -5.89
C ASP A 140 -14.54 -14.48 -6.13
N PRO A 141 -15.17 -13.88 -7.16
CA PRO A 141 -15.08 -12.46 -7.41
C PRO A 141 -15.68 -11.67 -6.23
N TYR A 142 -15.17 -10.47 -6.02
CA TYR A 142 -15.71 -9.51 -5.07
C TYR A 142 -16.06 -8.22 -5.81
N ILE A 143 -17.32 -7.81 -5.77
CA ILE A 143 -17.81 -6.66 -6.51
C ILE A 143 -17.98 -5.49 -5.57
N THR A 144 -17.47 -4.35 -5.97
CA THR A 144 -17.64 -3.07 -5.28
C THR A 144 -18.07 -2.00 -6.27
N VAL A 145 -18.72 -0.97 -5.78
CA VAL A 145 -19.15 0.18 -6.56
C VAL A 145 -18.60 1.45 -5.93
N GLN A 146 -18.27 2.43 -6.76
CA GLN A 146 -17.91 3.76 -6.28
C GLN A 146 -19.08 4.38 -5.52
N ASP A 147 -18.79 5.22 -4.52
CA ASP A 147 -19.81 6.01 -3.83
C ASP A 147 -20.65 6.79 -4.86
N PRO A 148 -21.98 6.63 -4.87
CA PRO A 148 -22.86 7.30 -5.84
C PRO A 148 -22.75 8.83 -5.82
N THR A 149 -22.40 9.41 -4.67
CA THR A 149 -22.20 10.86 -4.55
C THR A 149 -20.99 11.36 -5.34
N HIS A 150 -20.10 10.44 -5.72
CA HIS A 150 -18.86 10.70 -6.46
C HIS A 150 -18.86 10.14 -7.89
N TYR A 151 -19.99 9.66 -8.40
CA TYR A 151 -20.06 9.12 -9.75
C TYR A 151 -19.57 10.12 -10.79
N GLY A 152 -18.69 9.64 -11.67
CA GLY A 152 -18.08 10.45 -12.72
C GLY A 152 -16.92 11.33 -12.26
N GLN A 153 -16.62 11.36 -10.97
CA GLN A 153 -15.45 12.02 -10.44
C GLN A 153 -14.28 11.04 -10.36
N GLN A 154 -13.07 11.52 -10.65
CA GLN A 154 -11.85 10.74 -10.47
C GLN A 154 -11.23 11.14 -9.13
N PRO A 155 -11.01 10.19 -8.20
CA PRO A 155 -10.31 10.50 -6.96
C PRO A 155 -8.85 10.90 -7.27
N MET A 156 -8.34 11.82 -6.47
CA MET A 156 -6.92 12.14 -6.50
C MET A 156 -6.11 10.93 -6.06
N GLN A 157 -5.11 10.57 -6.83
CA GLN A 157 -4.22 9.48 -6.46
C GLN A 157 -3.24 9.96 -5.40
N THR A 158 -3.27 9.31 -4.25
CA THR A 158 -2.27 9.47 -3.19
C THR A 158 -1.72 8.09 -2.83
N PRO A 159 -0.51 7.99 -2.31
CA PRO A 159 0.12 6.70 -2.03
C PRO A 159 -0.67 5.79 -1.07
N TRP A 160 -1.46 6.38 -0.18
CA TRP A 160 -2.20 5.62 0.83
C TRP A 160 -3.68 5.42 0.52
N VAL A 161 -4.22 6.09 -0.49
CA VAL A 161 -5.65 5.97 -0.82
C VAL A 161 -5.87 4.70 -1.62
N ILE A 162 -6.65 3.81 -1.03
CA ILE A 162 -7.34 2.74 -1.75
C ILE A 162 -8.58 3.37 -2.40
N SER A 163 -9.23 2.70 -3.30
CA SER A 163 -10.42 3.24 -3.97
C SER A 163 -11.59 3.53 -3.00
N ASP A 164 -12.33 4.59 -3.28
CA ASP A 164 -13.58 4.97 -2.60
C ASP A 164 -14.74 4.05 -3.06
N ASN A 165 -14.73 2.82 -2.60
CA ASN A 165 -15.65 1.78 -3.04
C ASN A 165 -16.38 1.13 -1.88
N TYR A 166 -17.64 0.79 -2.12
CA TYR A 166 -18.50 0.08 -1.19
C TYR A 166 -18.97 -1.25 -1.77
N ALA A 167 -19.12 -2.24 -0.90
CA ALA A 167 -19.66 -3.55 -1.25
C ALA A 167 -21.21 -3.61 -1.08
N SER A 168 -21.91 -2.54 -1.38
CA SER A 168 -23.36 -2.45 -1.23
C SER A 168 -24.01 -1.92 -2.51
N TRP A 169 -25.16 -2.48 -2.84
CA TRP A 169 -26.04 -2.01 -3.92
C TRP A 169 -27.13 -1.07 -3.40
N THR A 170 -27.31 -1.03 -2.10
CA THR A 170 -28.27 -0.14 -1.45
C THR A 170 -27.50 1.02 -0.83
N HIS A 171 -27.50 2.12 -1.53
CA HIS A 171 -27.04 3.39 -0.98
C HIS A 171 -28.25 4.16 -0.47
N PRO A 172 -28.13 4.83 0.67
CA PRO A 172 -29.22 5.69 1.18
C PRO A 172 -29.48 6.86 0.23
#